data_0b094174af5b314e9fbad51275b76a16
#
_entry.id   0b094174af5b314e9fbad51275b76a16
#
_cell.length_a   1.000
_cell.length_b   1.000
_cell.length_c   1.000
_cell.angle_alpha   90.00
_cell.angle_beta   90.00
_cell.angle_gamma   90.00
#
_symmetry.space_group_name_H-M   'P 1'
#
loop_
_entity.id
_entity.type
_entity.pdbx_description
1 polymer ?
#
loop_
_entity_poly.entity_id
_entity_poly.type
_entity_poly.pdbx_seq_one_letter_code
_entity_poly.pdbx_strand_id
1 'polypeptide(L)'
;GRVAEVAFARGLPTPAEMAGALGAVPGHLGMLVETGAIVARLLARGVRISTRTIVTRACGSDALTSVELTRVDAHWRPAGSPRVCAADTLVLGYGFSPSTELARQAGCELDWDSPRGGWVVRHDERMATTAEGIFVAGEPTGVAGADQSRAEGTLAGLAVAQELRPASALGDALARATRQVEAASRFSTVVQRVFEPDRAGLARLAEPETTVCRCELVTRGRLTDALQANPFLSTANAAKLECRSGMGPCQGRYCEGTVAAIVAAERDQPIRESGRFAAQ
;
A
#
# COMPACT_ATOMS: atom_id res chain seq x y z
N GLY A 1 1.82 16.78 -22.13
CA GLY A 1 3.05 16.90 -21.34
C GLY A 1 4.09 15.86 -21.79
N ARG A 2 5.35 16.09 -21.44
CA ARG A 2 6.44 15.18 -21.72
C ARG A 2 6.89 14.50 -20.44
N VAL A 3 6.97 13.17 -20.42
CA VAL A 3 7.54 12.42 -19.30
C VAL A 3 9.06 12.57 -19.34
N ALA A 4 9.65 13.12 -18.28
CA ALA A 4 11.10 13.26 -18.16
C ALA A 4 11.75 11.97 -17.71
N GLU A 5 11.18 11.32 -16.71
CA GLU A 5 11.68 10.09 -16.14
C GLU A 5 10.57 9.28 -15.45
N VAL A 6 10.75 7.95 -15.45
CA VAL A 6 10.01 7.01 -14.61
C VAL A 6 11.02 6.35 -13.67
N ALA A 7 10.89 6.59 -12.37
CA ALA A 7 11.79 6.06 -11.36
C ALA A 7 11.08 5.03 -10.47
N PHE A 8 11.65 3.85 -10.36
CA PHE A 8 11.19 2.79 -9.46
C PHE A 8 12.11 2.70 -8.25
N ALA A 9 11.54 2.80 -7.04
CA ALA A 9 12.29 2.64 -5.79
C ALA A 9 12.91 1.23 -5.67
N ARG A 10 12.26 0.25 -6.27
CA ARG A 10 12.70 -1.13 -6.31
C ARG A 10 13.68 -1.39 -7.48
N GLY A 11 14.51 -2.44 -7.31
CA GLY A 11 15.30 -3.03 -8.40
C GLY A 11 14.46 -3.86 -9.38
N LEU A 12 15.10 -4.38 -10.40
CA LEU A 12 14.47 -5.38 -11.27
C LEU A 12 14.08 -6.62 -10.46
N PRO A 13 13.02 -7.33 -10.85
CA PRO A 13 12.65 -8.59 -10.21
C PRO A 13 13.84 -9.58 -10.21
N THR A 14 14.01 -10.28 -9.11
CA THR A 14 15.03 -11.32 -9.00
C THR A 14 14.67 -12.55 -9.83
N PRO A 15 15.62 -13.41 -10.20
CA PRO A 15 15.33 -14.65 -10.91
C PRO A 15 14.32 -15.55 -10.15
N ALA A 16 14.38 -15.58 -8.82
CA ALA A 16 13.44 -16.34 -7.99
C ALA A 16 12.01 -15.78 -8.08
N GLU A 17 11.85 -14.47 -8.06
CA GLU A 17 10.54 -13.80 -8.24
C GLU A 17 10.00 -14.03 -9.65
N MET A 18 10.86 -13.99 -10.67
CA MET A 18 10.47 -14.28 -12.04
C MET A 18 10.01 -15.75 -12.19
N ALA A 19 10.75 -16.70 -11.60
CA ALA A 19 10.36 -18.10 -11.59
C ALA A 19 9.02 -18.33 -10.88
N GLY A 20 8.81 -17.67 -9.72
CA GLY A 20 7.53 -17.71 -9.00
C GLY A 20 6.36 -17.11 -9.79
N ALA A 21 6.64 -16.17 -10.70
CA ALA A 21 5.64 -15.54 -11.55
C ALA A 21 5.18 -16.41 -12.74
N LEU A 22 5.95 -17.43 -13.13
CA LEU A 22 5.64 -18.25 -14.33
C LEU A 22 4.24 -18.86 -14.29
N GLY A 23 3.79 -19.32 -13.11
CA GLY A 23 2.44 -19.87 -12.93
C GLY A 23 1.30 -18.85 -13.01
N ALA A 24 1.63 -17.54 -12.90
CA ALA A 24 0.66 -16.45 -12.95
C ALA A 24 0.56 -15.79 -14.35
N VAL A 25 1.50 -16.07 -15.25
CA VAL A 25 1.53 -15.52 -16.63
C VAL A 25 0.34 -15.97 -17.48
N PRO A 26 -0.07 -17.27 -17.48
CA PRO A 26 -1.24 -17.70 -18.24
C PRO A 26 -2.50 -16.94 -17.77
N GLY A 27 -3.19 -16.29 -18.70
CA GLY A 27 -4.36 -15.45 -18.41
C GLY A 27 -4.06 -13.94 -18.30
N HIS A 28 -2.78 -13.54 -18.16
CA HIS A 28 -2.38 -12.12 -18.07
C HIS A 28 -1.43 -11.68 -19.19
N LEU A 29 -1.27 -12.50 -20.24
CA LEU A 29 -0.41 -12.20 -21.40
C LEU A 29 -0.74 -10.85 -22.05
N GLY A 30 -2.03 -10.52 -22.19
CA GLY A 30 -2.45 -9.25 -22.76
C GLY A 30 -1.90 -8.05 -22.00
N MET A 31 -1.99 -8.08 -20.68
CA MET A 31 -1.46 -7.02 -19.80
C MET A 31 0.08 -6.94 -19.86
N LEU A 32 0.76 -8.07 -19.94
CA LEU A 32 2.23 -8.09 -20.07
C LEU A 32 2.68 -7.51 -21.43
N VAL A 33 1.98 -7.84 -22.51
CA VAL A 33 2.23 -7.27 -23.84
C VAL A 33 1.96 -5.76 -23.84
N GLU A 34 0.85 -5.32 -23.25
CA GLU A 34 0.53 -3.89 -23.11
C GLU A 34 1.59 -3.14 -22.30
N THR A 35 1.97 -3.69 -21.15
CA THR A 35 3.04 -3.11 -20.31
C THR A 35 4.35 -3.02 -21.08
N GLY A 36 4.73 -4.08 -21.79
CA GLY A 36 5.92 -4.10 -22.65
C GLY A 36 5.86 -3.03 -23.76
N ALA A 37 4.70 -2.87 -24.39
CA ALA A 37 4.49 -1.85 -25.42
C ALA A 37 4.58 -0.42 -24.84
N ILE A 38 4.06 -0.20 -23.61
CA ILE A 38 4.19 1.09 -22.91
C ILE A 38 5.66 1.40 -22.64
N VAL A 39 6.39 0.44 -22.07
CA VAL A 39 7.83 0.60 -21.78
C VAL A 39 8.62 0.88 -23.06
N ALA A 40 8.40 0.10 -24.11
CA ALA A 40 9.07 0.32 -25.41
C ALA A 40 8.77 1.71 -25.98
N ARG A 41 7.53 2.19 -25.87
CA ARG A 41 7.13 3.53 -26.32
C ARG A 41 7.77 4.65 -25.52
N LEU A 42 7.93 4.47 -24.19
CA LEU A 42 8.64 5.42 -23.34
C LEU A 42 10.13 5.51 -23.72
N LEU A 43 10.77 4.35 -23.89
CA LEU A 43 12.18 4.28 -24.30
C LEU A 43 12.40 4.89 -25.69
N ALA A 44 11.53 4.60 -26.66
CA ALA A 44 11.58 5.19 -28.02
C ALA A 44 11.45 6.73 -28.02
N ARG A 45 10.82 7.30 -26.97
CA ARG A 45 10.70 8.75 -26.77
C ARG A 45 11.84 9.35 -25.95
N GLY A 46 12.87 8.56 -25.63
CA GLY A 46 14.01 9.00 -24.82
C GLY A 46 13.68 9.19 -23.33
N VAL A 47 12.58 8.62 -22.83
CA VAL A 47 12.25 8.68 -21.41
C VAL A 47 13.21 7.80 -20.63
N ARG A 48 13.84 8.38 -19.63
CA ARG A 48 14.72 7.64 -18.73
C ARG A 48 13.89 6.74 -17.80
N ILE A 49 14.26 5.46 -17.72
CA ILE A 49 13.67 4.53 -16.75
C ILE A 49 14.79 4.15 -15.78
N SER A 50 14.60 4.46 -14.50
CA SER A 50 15.56 4.20 -13.43
C SER A 50 14.99 3.25 -12.41
N THR A 51 15.81 2.32 -11.92
CA THR A 51 15.48 1.41 -10.82
C THR A 51 16.31 1.77 -9.60
N ARG A 52 15.88 1.33 -8.42
CA ARG A 52 16.49 1.69 -7.13
C ARG A 52 16.71 3.20 -7.02
N THR A 53 15.72 3.97 -7.42
CA THR A 53 15.78 5.43 -7.47
C THR A 53 14.50 5.99 -6.89
N ILE A 54 14.63 6.94 -5.96
CA ILE A 54 13.51 7.54 -5.25
C ILE A 54 13.62 9.04 -5.29
N VAL A 55 12.48 9.74 -5.23
CA VAL A 55 12.45 11.18 -5.04
C VAL A 55 12.71 11.48 -3.57
N THR A 56 13.76 12.24 -3.28
CA THR A 56 14.12 12.66 -1.92
C THR A 56 13.71 14.11 -1.63
N ARG A 57 13.57 14.94 -2.66
CA ARG A 57 13.14 16.32 -2.49
C ARG A 57 12.39 16.83 -3.70
N ALA A 58 11.36 17.64 -3.48
CA ALA A 58 10.67 18.44 -4.47
C ALA A 58 11.07 19.91 -4.25
N CYS A 59 11.54 20.60 -5.30
CA CYS A 59 12.11 21.92 -5.23
C CYS A 59 11.24 22.91 -6.02
N GLY A 60 11.04 24.09 -5.44
CA GLY A 60 10.27 25.21 -5.98
C GLY A 60 9.71 26.08 -4.86
N SER A 61 9.29 27.28 -5.16
CA SER A 61 8.61 28.19 -4.21
C SER A 61 7.09 28.11 -4.38
N ASP A 62 6.59 28.71 -5.45
CA ASP A 62 5.15 28.75 -5.74
C ASP A 62 4.69 27.55 -6.59
N ALA A 63 5.60 26.97 -7.34
CA ALA A 63 5.38 25.80 -8.17
C ALA A 63 6.61 24.91 -8.19
N LEU A 64 6.41 23.63 -8.52
CA LEU A 64 7.51 22.70 -8.71
C LEU A 64 8.36 23.13 -9.91
N THR A 65 9.68 23.17 -9.72
CA THR A 65 10.66 23.46 -10.78
C THR A 65 11.61 22.31 -11.03
N SER A 66 11.87 21.50 -10.00
CA SER A 66 12.73 20.33 -10.12
C SER A 66 12.48 19.34 -9.00
N VAL A 67 13.00 18.12 -9.16
CA VAL A 67 13.04 17.08 -8.12
C VAL A 67 14.46 16.57 -7.95
N GLU A 68 14.82 16.20 -6.72
CA GLU A 68 16.03 15.45 -6.43
C GLU A 68 15.71 13.96 -6.41
N LEU A 69 16.48 13.20 -7.15
CA LEU A 69 16.37 11.77 -7.29
C LEU A 69 17.66 11.13 -6.75
N THR A 70 17.51 10.21 -5.81
CA THR A 70 18.63 9.54 -5.17
C THR A 70 18.55 8.03 -5.41
N ARG A 71 19.68 7.39 -5.67
CA ARG A 71 19.73 5.92 -5.67
C ARG A 71 19.57 5.40 -4.25
N VAL A 72 18.93 4.26 -4.13
CA VAL A 72 18.69 3.60 -2.84
C VAL A 72 19.16 2.15 -2.87
N ASP A 73 19.52 1.63 -1.70
CA ASP A 73 19.81 0.21 -1.48
C ASP A 73 18.51 -0.64 -1.43
N ALA A 74 18.64 -1.91 -1.05
CA ALA A 74 17.50 -2.82 -0.94
C ALA A 74 16.51 -2.41 0.17
N HIS A 75 16.94 -1.63 1.14
CA HIS A 75 16.14 -1.11 2.27
C HIS A 75 15.78 0.37 2.10
N TRP A 76 15.79 0.83 0.86
CA TRP A 76 15.48 2.20 0.45
C TRP A 76 16.30 3.27 1.20
N ARG A 77 17.49 2.93 1.68
CA ARG A 77 18.42 3.90 2.26
C ARG A 77 19.15 4.61 1.11
N PRO A 78 19.29 5.94 1.17
CA PRO A 78 20.05 6.68 0.18
C PRO A 78 21.47 6.11 0.00
N ALA A 79 21.83 5.83 -1.25
CA ALA A 79 23.10 5.23 -1.65
C ALA A 79 23.72 6.03 -2.81
N GLY A 80 24.35 7.15 -2.48
CA GLY A 80 24.98 8.06 -3.43
C GLY A 80 24.44 9.49 -3.37
N SER A 81 25.03 10.36 -4.18
CA SER A 81 24.62 11.76 -4.25
C SER A 81 23.28 11.92 -5.02
N PRO A 82 22.40 12.81 -4.58
CA PRO A 82 21.20 13.13 -5.31
C PRO A 82 21.54 13.79 -6.66
N ARG A 83 20.68 13.58 -7.64
CA ARG A 83 20.71 14.30 -8.92
C ARG A 83 19.44 15.08 -9.13
N VAL A 84 19.56 16.23 -9.71
CA VAL A 84 18.42 17.10 -10.02
C VAL A 84 17.83 16.72 -11.37
N CYS A 85 16.49 16.65 -11.43
CA CYS A 85 15.72 16.51 -12.65
C CYS A 85 14.72 17.66 -12.72
N ALA A 86 14.78 18.47 -13.80
CA ALA A 86 13.82 19.53 -14.02
C ALA A 86 12.44 18.93 -14.31
N ALA A 87 11.44 19.37 -13.57
CA ALA A 87 10.06 18.94 -13.70
C ALA A 87 9.11 19.98 -13.12
N ASP A 88 8.00 20.21 -13.80
CA ASP A 88 6.88 21.04 -13.36
C ASP A 88 5.78 20.22 -12.68
N THR A 89 5.83 18.92 -12.86
CA THR A 89 4.84 17.97 -12.32
C THR A 89 5.52 16.73 -11.78
N LEU A 90 5.16 16.33 -10.57
CA LEU A 90 5.62 15.11 -9.91
C LEU A 90 4.42 14.21 -9.59
N VAL A 91 4.49 12.96 -10.07
CA VAL A 91 3.51 11.91 -9.72
C VAL A 91 4.20 10.88 -8.85
N LEU A 92 3.70 10.67 -7.65
CA LEU A 92 4.22 9.72 -6.68
C LEU A 92 3.25 8.56 -6.46
N GLY A 93 3.78 7.33 -6.38
CA GLY A 93 3.03 6.13 -6.07
C GLY A 93 3.95 5.11 -5.41
N TYR A 94 3.96 5.09 -4.08
CA TYR A 94 4.76 4.13 -3.29
C TYR A 94 3.91 3.01 -2.69
N GLY A 95 2.86 2.60 -3.40
CA GLY A 95 1.94 1.55 -2.98
C GLY A 95 0.63 2.10 -2.44
N PHE A 96 -0.20 1.19 -1.98
CA PHE A 96 -1.55 1.47 -1.50
C PHE A 96 -1.72 0.88 -0.10
N SER A 97 -2.72 1.36 0.61
CA SER A 97 -3.16 0.80 1.89
C SER A 97 -4.67 0.53 1.81
N PRO A 98 -5.13 -0.64 2.26
CA PRO A 98 -6.54 -0.96 2.23
C PRO A 98 -7.39 -0.01 3.07
N SER A 99 -8.57 0.36 2.57
CA SER A 99 -9.58 1.10 3.33
C SER A 99 -10.39 0.12 4.19
N THR A 100 -10.09 0.06 5.48
CA THR A 100 -10.71 -0.90 6.41
C THR A 100 -11.52 -0.24 7.52
N GLU A 101 -11.77 1.07 7.41
CA GLU A 101 -12.40 1.87 8.46
C GLU A 101 -13.81 1.39 8.80
N LEU A 102 -14.66 1.15 7.78
CA LEU A 102 -16.03 0.68 7.98
C LEU A 102 -16.07 -0.72 8.59
N ALA A 103 -15.20 -1.62 8.13
CA ALA A 103 -15.12 -2.96 8.69
C ALA A 103 -14.70 -2.93 10.18
N ARG A 104 -13.76 -2.06 10.54
CA ARG A 104 -13.36 -1.86 11.94
C ARG A 104 -14.49 -1.32 12.80
N GLN A 105 -15.22 -0.32 12.31
CA GLN A 105 -16.39 0.23 13.03
C GLN A 105 -17.49 -0.81 13.21
N ALA A 106 -17.59 -1.75 12.26
CA ALA A 106 -18.51 -2.88 12.34
C ALA A 106 -18.00 -4.03 13.23
N GLY A 107 -16.83 -3.90 13.87
CA GLY A 107 -16.26 -4.89 14.77
C GLY A 107 -15.52 -6.04 14.10
N CYS A 108 -15.20 -5.94 12.80
CA CYS A 108 -14.41 -6.95 12.12
C CYS A 108 -12.95 -6.93 12.58
N GLU A 109 -12.37 -8.11 12.78
CA GLU A 109 -10.95 -8.25 13.07
C GLU A 109 -10.09 -8.01 11.82
N LEU A 110 -8.87 -7.54 12.05
CA LEU A 110 -7.90 -7.26 11.00
C LEU A 110 -6.63 -8.07 11.23
N ASP A 111 -6.00 -8.47 10.12
CA ASP A 111 -4.66 -9.06 10.09
C ASP A 111 -3.66 -8.09 9.44
N TRP A 112 -2.39 -8.18 9.85
CA TRP A 112 -1.31 -7.46 9.18
C TRP A 112 -0.70 -8.32 8.08
N ASP A 113 -0.81 -7.83 6.84
CA ASP A 113 -0.21 -8.44 5.65
C ASP A 113 0.49 -7.36 4.82
N SER A 114 1.82 -7.23 4.99
CA SER A 114 2.61 -6.16 4.37
C SER A 114 2.53 -6.16 2.84
N PRO A 115 2.70 -7.30 2.13
CA PRO A 115 2.51 -7.38 0.68
C PRO A 115 1.14 -6.92 0.21
N ARG A 116 0.07 -7.22 0.98
CA ARG A 116 -1.31 -6.84 0.64
C ARG A 116 -1.66 -5.39 0.98
N GLY A 117 -0.70 -4.60 1.43
CA GLY A 117 -0.88 -3.19 1.71
C GLY A 117 -0.98 -2.82 3.19
N GLY A 118 -0.83 -3.77 4.10
CA GLY A 118 -0.84 -3.56 5.54
C GLY A 118 -2.01 -4.24 6.25
N TRP A 119 -2.86 -3.48 6.92
CA TRP A 119 -4.01 -4.04 7.63
C TRP A 119 -5.13 -4.43 6.66
N VAL A 120 -5.52 -5.70 6.68
CA VAL A 120 -6.58 -6.30 5.86
C VAL A 120 -7.67 -6.89 6.76
N VAL A 121 -8.90 -6.94 6.26
CA VAL A 121 -10.02 -7.53 7.02
C VAL A 121 -9.90 -9.05 7.01
N ARG A 122 -9.93 -9.65 8.19
CA ARG A 122 -9.96 -11.12 8.34
C ARG A 122 -11.29 -11.67 7.84
N HIS A 123 -11.20 -12.67 6.98
CA HIS A 123 -12.37 -13.35 6.41
C HIS A 123 -12.08 -14.84 6.17
N ASP A 124 -13.12 -15.60 6.04
CA ASP A 124 -13.05 -17.01 5.66
C ASP A 124 -13.03 -17.21 4.13
N GLU A 125 -13.05 -18.47 3.68
CA GLU A 125 -13.06 -18.85 2.27
C GLU A 125 -14.33 -18.42 1.51
N ARG A 126 -15.38 -18.01 2.23
CA ARG A 126 -16.64 -17.52 1.70
C ARG A 126 -16.79 -16.01 1.81
N MET A 127 -15.72 -15.30 2.17
CA MET A 127 -15.67 -13.86 2.36
C MET A 127 -16.46 -13.35 3.59
N ALA A 128 -16.91 -14.26 4.49
CA ALA A 128 -17.53 -13.87 5.75
C ALA A 128 -16.47 -13.37 6.72
N THR A 129 -16.73 -12.24 7.40
CA THR A 129 -15.81 -11.66 8.38
C THR A 129 -16.00 -12.28 9.77
N THR A 130 -15.21 -11.85 10.74
CA THR A 130 -15.37 -12.26 12.15
C THR A 130 -16.60 -11.65 12.82
N ALA A 131 -17.22 -10.63 12.21
CA ALA A 131 -18.46 -10.04 12.68
C ALA A 131 -19.65 -10.70 11.95
N GLU A 132 -20.61 -11.20 12.71
CA GLU A 132 -21.78 -11.94 12.20
C GLU A 132 -22.56 -11.12 11.16
N GLY A 133 -22.91 -11.74 10.04
CA GLY A 133 -23.69 -11.12 8.96
C GLY A 133 -22.93 -10.09 8.13
N ILE A 134 -21.62 -9.93 8.35
CA ILE A 134 -20.79 -9.00 7.59
C ILE A 134 -19.84 -9.77 6.69
N PHE A 135 -19.88 -9.42 5.41
CA PHE A 135 -19.01 -9.95 4.37
C PHE A 135 -18.10 -8.86 3.83
N VAL A 136 -16.92 -9.24 3.36
CA VAL A 136 -15.95 -8.31 2.80
C VAL A 136 -15.48 -8.78 1.44
N ALA A 137 -15.22 -7.86 0.50
CA ALA A 137 -14.66 -8.17 -0.80
C ALA A 137 -13.89 -6.98 -1.36
N GLY A 138 -12.88 -7.25 -2.18
CA GLY A 138 -12.09 -6.24 -2.86
C GLY A 138 -10.99 -5.64 -1.99
N GLU A 139 -10.73 -4.34 -2.12
CA GLU A 139 -9.58 -3.69 -1.50
C GLU A 139 -9.42 -3.90 0.02
N PRO A 140 -10.49 -3.96 0.84
CA PRO A 140 -10.35 -4.23 2.27
C PRO A 140 -9.75 -5.60 2.62
N THR A 141 -9.81 -6.59 1.70
CA THR A 141 -9.15 -7.90 1.86
C THR A 141 -7.67 -7.87 1.47
N GLY A 142 -7.21 -6.76 0.88
CA GLY A 142 -5.85 -6.53 0.39
C GLY A 142 -5.86 -5.92 -1.00
N VAL A 143 -4.91 -5.06 -1.27
CA VAL A 143 -4.80 -4.39 -2.58
C VAL A 143 -4.39 -5.40 -3.65
N ALA A 144 -5.29 -5.79 -4.53
CA ALA A 144 -5.10 -6.88 -5.47
C ALA A 144 -5.58 -6.59 -6.92
N GLY A 145 -6.16 -5.42 -7.13
CA GLY A 145 -6.68 -4.98 -8.43
C GLY A 145 -8.11 -5.43 -8.73
N ALA A 146 -8.62 -4.93 -9.85
CA ALA A 146 -10.04 -5.02 -10.19
C ALA A 146 -10.54 -6.45 -10.45
N ASP A 147 -9.71 -7.31 -11.02
CA ASP A 147 -10.13 -8.68 -11.35
C ASP A 147 -10.36 -9.53 -10.11
N GLN A 148 -9.46 -9.43 -9.13
CA GLN A 148 -9.65 -10.09 -7.84
C GLN A 148 -10.85 -9.50 -7.10
N SER A 149 -10.96 -8.18 -7.01
CA SER A 149 -12.09 -7.51 -6.35
C SER A 149 -13.43 -7.95 -6.91
N ARG A 150 -13.53 -8.11 -8.23
CA ARG A 150 -14.74 -8.60 -8.91
C ARG A 150 -15.03 -10.08 -8.58
N ALA A 151 -14.00 -10.91 -8.57
CA ALA A 151 -14.14 -12.33 -8.23
C ALA A 151 -14.60 -12.51 -6.78
N GLU A 152 -13.96 -11.79 -5.85
CA GLU A 152 -14.34 -11.78 -4.43
C GLU A 152 -15.76 -11.26 -4.21
N GLY A 153 -16.13 -10.17 -4.87
CA GLY A 153 -17.48 -9.63 -4.79
C GLY A 153 -18.55 -10.60 -5.30
N THR A 154 -18.23 -11.35 -6.36
CA THR A 154 -19.12 -12.41 -6.87
C THR A 154 -19.25 -13.54 -5.85
N LEU A 155 -18.16 -13.99 -5.26
CA LEU A 155 -18.14 -15.04 -4.25
C LEU A 155 -18.91 -14.62 -2.99
N ALA A 156 -18.64 -13.41 -2.47
CA ALA A 156 -19.35 -12.86 -1.32
C ALA A 156 -20.86 -12.78 -1.57
N GLY A 157 -21.28 -12.25 -2.73
CA GLY A 157 -22.70 -12.16 -3.08
C GLY A 157 -23.39 -13.53 -3.16
N LEU A 158 -22.73 -14.55 -3.70
CA LEU A 158 -23.24 -15.93 -3.73
C LEU A 158 -23.29 -16.56 -2.34
N ALA A 159 -22.28 -16.28 -1.49
CA ALA A 159 -22.26 -16.76 -0.12
C ALA A 159 -23.41 -16.18 0.71
N VAL A 160 -23.65 -14.88 0.60
CA VAL A 160 -24.80 -14.20 1.22
C VAL A 160 -26.14 -14.80 0.71
N ALA A 161 -26.26 -14.99 -0.60
CA ALA A 161 -27.48 -15.56 -1.18
C ALA A 161 -27.75 -17.00 -0.70
N GLN A 162 -26.70 -17.81 -0.54
CA GLN A 162 -26.80 -19.17 -0.01
C GLN A 162 -27.19 -19.17 1.48
N GLU A 163 -26.68 -18.22 2.27
CA GLU A 163 -27.03 -18.07 3.68
C GLU A 163 -28.48 -17.67 3.88
N LEU A 164 -28.95 -16.68 3.11
CA LEU A 164 -30.32 -16.20 3.15
C LEU A 164 -31.34 -17.19 2.57
N ARG A 165 -30.90 -18.07 1.68
CA ARG A 165 -31.74 -19.09 1.03
C ARG A 165 -31.02 -20.44 0.97
N PRO A 166 -30.91 -21.17 2.10
CA PRO A 166 -30.17 -22.44 2.18
C PRO A 166 -30.63 -23.51 1.18
N ALA A 167 -31.92 -23.49 0.82
CA ALA A 167 -32.48 -24.45 -0.16
C ALA A 167 -32.14 -24.12 -1.63
N SER A 168 -31.42 -23.02 -1.90
CA SER A 168 -31.02 -22.66 -3.25
C SER A 168 -29.88 -23.55 -3.79
N ALA A 169 -29.97 -23.95 -5.06
CA ALA A 169 -28.96 -24.77 -5.72
C ALA A 169 -27.76 -23.93 -6.21
N LEU A 170 -27.05 -23.23 -5.29
CA LEU A 170 -25.93 -22.37 -5.63
C LEU A 170 -24.55 -23.03 -5.52
N GLY A 171 -24.47 -24.32 -5.16
CA GLY A 171 -23.20 -25.02 -4.93
C GLY A 171 -22.23 -24.93 -6.10
N ASP A 172 -22.68 -25.20 -7.32
CA ASP A 172 -21.83 -25.11 -8.51
C ASP A 172 -21.38 -23.66 -8.81
N ALA A 173 -22.23 -22.68 -8.55
CA ALA A 173 -21.90 -21.27 -8.73
C ALA A 173 -20.83 -20.82 -7.73
N LEU A 174 -20.98 -21.21 -6.48
CA LEU A 174 -19.98 -20.97 -5.43
C LEU A 174 -18.64 -21.61 -5.79
N ALA A 175 -18.64 -22.89 -6.17
CA ALA A 175 -17.42 -23.58 -6.57
C ALA A 175 -16.71 -22.91 -7.77
N ARG A 176 -17.47 -22.37 -8.73
CA ARG A 176 -16.89 -21.60 -9.84
C ARG A 176 -16.31 -20.27 -9.35
N ALA A 177 -17.02 -19.55 -8.48
CA ALA A 177 -16.57 -18.28 -7.96
C ALA A 177 -15.28 -18.45 -7.11
N THR A 178 -15.20 -19.48 -6.26
CA THR A 178 -13.97 -19.80 -5.51
C THR A 178 -12.78 -20.02 -6.44
N ARG A 179 -12.95 -20.82 -7.50
CA ARG A 179 -11.86 -21.02 -8.48
C ARG A 179 -11.46 -19.73 -9.20
N GLN A 180 -12.39 -18.80 -9.41
CA GLN A 180 -12.06 -17.49 -9.99
C GLN A 180 -11.24 -16.64 -9.04
N VAL A 181 -11.59 -16.62 -7.75
CA VAL A 181 -10.79 -15.94 -6.71
C VAL A 181 -9.39 -16.53 -6.65
N GLU A 182 -9.25 -17.84 -6.57
CA GLU A 182 -7.94 -18.53 -6.57
C GLU A 182 -7.10 -18.18 -7.81
N ALA A 183 -7.73 -18.15 -8.98
CA ALA A 183 -7.04 -17.83 -10.23
C ALA A 183 -6.54 -16.36 -10.23
N ALA A 184 -7.38 -15.42 -9.81
CA ALA A 184 -7.01 -14.02 -9.70
C ALA A 184 -5.91 -13.79 -8.63
N SER A 185 -6.01 -14.48 -7.49
CA SER A 185 -5.06 -14.37 -6.38
C SER A 185 -3.64 -14.81 -6.75
N ARG A 186 -3.48 -15.79 -7.66
CA ARG A 186 -2.14 -16.20 -8.11
C ARG A 186 -1.36 -15.05 -8.73
N PHE A 187 -2.00 -14.25 -9.56
CA PHE A 187 -1.37 -13.11 -10.21
C PHE A 187 -1.16 -11.94 -9.22
N SER A 188 -2.20 -11.58 -8.48
CA SER A 188 -2.12 -10.46 -7.55
C SER A 188 -1.07 -10.68 -6.47
N THR A 189 -0.89 -11.92 -5.97
CA THR A 189 0.16 -12.25 -5.00
C THR A 189 1.57 -11.96 -5.54
N VAL A 190 1.81 -12.24 -6.82
CA VAL A 190 3.10 -11.90 -7.45
C VAL A 190 3.29 -10.40 -7.51
N VAL A 191 2.28 -9.66 -7.98
CA VAL A 191 2.34 -8.20 -8.09
C VAL A 191 2.53 -7.55 -6.72
N GLN A 192 1.79 -8.00 -5.70
CA GLN A 192 1.88 -7.51 -4.33
C GLN A 192 3.31 -7.66 -3.77
N ARG A 193 3.94 -8.81 -3.95
CA ARG A 193 5.33 -9.06 -3.52
C ARG A 193 6.34 -8.24 -4.29
N VAL A 194 6.17 -8.15 -5.61
CA VAL A 194 7.07 -7.38 -6.48
C VAL A 194 7.00 -5.89 -6.19
N PHE A 195 5.85 -5.36 -5.84
CA PHE A 195 5.65 -3.92 -5.58
C PHE A 195 5.45 -3.58 -4.10
N GLU A 196 5.78 -4.50 -3.20
CA GLU A 196 5.74 -4.23 -1.76
C GLU A 196 6.66 -3.05 -1.41
N PRO A 197 6.13 -1.97 -0.80
CA PRO A 197 6.95 -0.83 -0.41
C PRO A 197 7.74 -1.13 0.87
N ASP A 198 8.99 -0.69 0.94
CA ASP A 198 9.70 -0.61 2.22
C ASP A 198 9.19 0.59 3.02
N ARG A 199 8.15 0.36 3.83
CA ARG A 199 7.51 1.41 4.63
C ARG A 199 8.47 2.02 5.66
N ALA A 200 9.36 1.23 6.23
CA ALA A 200 10.38 1.72 7.14
C ALA A 200 11.41 2.58 6.39
N GLY A 201 11.79 2.18 5.18
CA GLY A 201 12.61 2.98 4.28
C GLY A 201 11.97 4.33 3.96
N LEU A 202 10.69 4.34 3.58
CA LEU A 202 9.94 5.58 3.32
C LEU A 202 9.88 6.49 4.54
N ALA A 203 9.60 5.96 5.73
CA ALA A 203 9.54 6.75 6.96
C ALA A 203 10.90 7.40 7.30
N ARG A 204 12.02 6.74 6.98
CA ARG A 204 13.37 7.30 7.17
C ARG A 204 13.72 8.44 6.23
N LEU A 205 13.08 8.52 5.06
CA LEU A 205 13.33 9.60 4.09
C LEU A 205 12.73 10.94 4.51
N ALA A 206 11.78 10.93 5.44
CA ALA A 206 11.18 12.17 5.93
C ALA A 206 12.19 12.96 6.76
N GLU A 207 12.43 14.21 6.42
CA GLU A 207 13.20 15.16 7.20
C GLU A 207 12.37 15.71 8.38
N PRO A 208 12.97 16.31 9.42
CA PRO A 208 12.23 16.84 10.57
C PRO A 208 11.09 17.80 10.18
N GLU A 209 11.26 18.60 9.15
CA GLU A 209 10.30 19.57 8.64
C GLU A 209 9.20 18.93 7.76
N THR A 210 9.37 17.66 7.38
CA THR A 210 8.40 16.96 6.53
C THR A 210 7.05 16.84 7.24
N THR A 211 6.00 17.34 6.63
CA THR A 211 4.64 17.24 7.13
C THR A 211 4.15 15.79 7.04
N VAL A 212 3.91 15.16 8.17
CA VAL A 212 3.35 13.80 8.29
C VAL A 212 1.83 13.83 8.31
N CYS A 213 1.23 14.73 9.10
CA CYS A 213 -0.22 14.92 9.13
C CYS A 213 -0.58 16.29 8.57
N ARG A 214 -1.15 16.31 7.36
CA ARG A 214 -1.50 17.57 6.65
C ARG A 214 -2.69 18.30 7.29
N CYS A 215 -3.63 17.58 7.90
CA CYS A 215 -4.81 18.16 8.51
C CYS A 215 -4.49 18.94 9.79
N GLU A 216 -3.54 18.43 10.59
CA GLU A 216 -3.13 19.02 11.86
C GLU A 216 -1.73 19.66 11.78
N LEU A 217 -1.14 19.71 10.57
CA LEU A 217 0.19 20.28 10.31
C LEU A 217 1.29 19.72 11.22
N VAL A 218 1.20 18.42 11.53
CA VAL A 218 2.20 17.74 12.36
C VAL A 218 3.37 17.33 11.50
N THR A 219 4.57 17.81 11.84
CA THR A 219 5.81 17.44 11.18
C THR A 219 6.42 16.17 11.79
N ARG A 220 7.35 15.55 11.06
CA ARG A 220 8.13 14.44 11.59
C ARG A 220 8.88 14.84 12.87
N GLY A 221 9.54 15.99 12.87
CA GLY A 221 10.29 16.49 14.05
C GLY A 221 9.40 16.54 15.27
N ARG A 222 8.23 17.19 15.19
CA ARG A 222 7.28 17.25 16.32
C ARG A 222 6.88 15.87 16.84
N LEU A 223 6.66 14.91 15.92
CA LEU A 223 6.32 13.54 16.32
C LEU A 223 7.51 12.85 17.01
N THR A 224 8.70 12.97 16.45
CA THR A 224 9.94 12.39 17.02
C THR A 224 10.27 12.98 18.38
N ASP A 225 10.18 14.31 18.53
CA ASP A 225 10.42 15.00 19.82
C ASP A 225 9.45 14.50 20.91
N ALA A 226 8.18 14.34 20.58
CA ALA A 226 7.19 13.79 21.52
C ALA A 226 7.50 12.34 21.92
N LEU A 227 7.90 11.51 20.96
CA LEU A 227 8.31 10.13 21.22
C LEU A 227 9.57 10.06 22.09
N GLN A 228 10.53 10.95 21.90
CA GLN A 228 11.76 11.01 22.72
C GLN A 228 11.48 11.53 24.13
N ALA A 229 10.60 12.52 24.26
CA ALA A 229 10.22 13.07 25.56
C ALA A 229 9.40 12.09 26.42
N ASN A 230 8.66 11.18 25.79
CA ASN A 230 7.80 10.21 26.49
C ASN A 230 8.01 8.79 25.98
N PRO A 231 8.80 7.95 26.69
CA PRO A 231 9.10 6.57 26.28
C PRO A 231 7.87 5.64 26.29
N PHE A 232 6.78 6.03 26.93
CA PHE A 232 5.54 5.24 26.97
C PHE A 232 4.68 5.39 25.71
N LEU A 233 5.00 6.31 24.80
CA LEU A 233 4.33 6.44 23.49
C LEU A 233 4.82 5.34 22.54
N SER A 234 4.35 4.12 22.72
CA SER A 234 4.78 2.96 21.94
C SER A 234 3.85 2.60 20.77
N THR A 235 2.71 3.29 20.62
CA THR A 235 1.73 3.02 19.56
C THR A 235 1.40 4.26 18.76
N ALA A 236 0.94 4.05 17.53
CA ALA A 236 0.43 5.13 16.68
C ALA A 236 -0.72 5.88 17.36
N ASN A 237 -1.59 5.16 18.09
CA ASN A 237 -2.70 5.77 18.81
C ASN A 237 -2.24 6.65 19.97
N ALA A 238 -1.23 6.23 20.74
CA ALA A 238 -0.64 7.05 21.78
C ALA A 238 0.00 8.33 21.19
N ALA A 239 0.74 8.19 20.09
CA ALA A 239 1.30 9.32 19.35
C ALA A 239 0.23 10.26 18.78
N LYS A 240 -0.92 9.72 18.32
CA LYS A 240 -2.09 10.50 17.89
C LYS A 240 -2.59 11.39 19.03
N LEU A 241 -2.77 10.84 20.21
CA LEU A 241 -3.28 11.57 21.37
C LEU A 241 -2.32 12.70 21.81
N GLU A 242 -1.03 12.46 21.74
CA GLU A 242 0.00 13.44 22.13
C GLU A 242 0.18 14.54 21.09
N CYS A 243 0.32 14.17 19.81
CA CYS A 243 0.66 15.10 18.74
C CYS A 243 -0.53 15.60 17.92
N ARG A 244 -1.73 15.07 18.16
CA ARG A 244 -2.95 15.30 17.38
C ARG A 244 -2.90 14.73 15.94
N SER A 245 -1.89 13.94 15.58
CA SER A 245 -1.81 13.30 14.28
C SER A 245 -3.05 12.43 14.02
N GLY A 246 -3.74 12.66 12.91
CA GLY A 246 -4.93 11.90 12.56
C GLY A 246 -6.23 12.36 13.23
N MET A 247 -6.23 13.48 13.96
CA MET A 247 -7.46 14.06 14.57
C MET A 247 -8.21 15.00 13.63
N GLY A 248 -7.61 15.39 12.52
CA GLY A 248 -8.24 16.28 11.55
C GLY A 248 -9.30 15.60 10.68
N PRO A 249 -9.91 16.31 9.71
CA PRO A 249 -11.07 15.85 8.94
C PRO A 249 -10.91 14.49 8.25
N CYS A 250 -9.69 14.10 7.84
CA CYS A 250 -9.46 12.80 7.21
C CYS A 250 -9.41 11.62 8.20
N GLN A 251 -9.44 11.89 9.52
CA GLN A 251 -9.43 10.88 10.58
C GLN A 251 -8.29 9.86 10.48
N GLY A 252 -7.10 10.32 10.07
CA GLY A 252 -5.91 9.49 9.97
C GLY A 252 -5.76 8.70 8.68
N ARG A 253 -6.74 8.74 7.77
CA ARG A 253 -6.74 7.96 6.52
C ARG A 253 -5.42 8.06 5.75
N TYR A 254 -4.77 9.21 5.75
CA TYR A 254 -3.51 9.43 5.03
C TYR A 254 -2.27 9.26 5.91
N CYS A 255 -2.33 9.59 7.19
CA CYS A 255 -1.14 9.65 8.03
C CYS A 255 -0.96 8.44 8.96
N GLU A 256 -1.99 7.63 9.22
CA GLU A 256 -1.93 6.48 10.14
C GLU A 256 -0.74 5.57 9.85
N GLY A 257 -0.60 5.10 8.61
CA GLY A 257 0.48 4.20 8.23
C GLY A 257 1.88 4.81 8.36
N THR A 258 2.01 6.12 8.05
CA THR A 258 3.28 6.85 8.20
C THR A 258 3.62 7.07 9.67
N VAL A 259 2.65 7.45 10.50
CA VAL A 259 2.85 7.60 11.95
C VAL A 259 3.24 6.25 12.57
N ALA A 260 2.54 5.16 12.22
CA ALA A 260 2.89 3.83 12.69
C ALA A 260 4.31 3.42 12.31
N ALA A 261 4.75 3.72 11.08
CA ALA A 261 6.10 3.42 10.62
C ALA A 261 7.17 4.25 11.35
N ILE A 262 6.89 5.52 11.64
CA ILE A 262 7.81 6.37 12.43
C ILE A 262 7.88 5.89 13.88
N VAL A 263 6.76 5.59 14.52
CA VAL A 263 6.74 5.02 15.89
C VAL A 263 7.51 3.71 15.93
N ALA A 264 7.30 2.82 14.96
CA ALA A 264 8.01 1.55 14.84
C ALA A 264 9.53 1.75 14.76
N ALA A 265 9.99 2.70 13.94
CA ALA A 265 11.39 3.02 13.78
C ALA A 265 12.03 3.61 15.05
N GLU A 266 11.33 4.52 15.74
CA GLU A 266 11.80 5.16 16.98
C GLU A 266 11.78 4.19 18.19
N ARG A 267 10.97 3.12 18.14
CA ARG A 267 10.84 2.10 19.18
C ARG A 267 11.55 0.79 18.87
N ASP A 268 12.19 0.69 17.72
CA ASP A 268 12.83 -0.54 17.24
C ASP A 268 11.90 -1.75 17.31
N GLN A 269 10.69 -1.59 16.81
CA GLN A 269 9.64 -2.61 16.82
C GLN A 269 9.02 -2.80 15.43
N PRO A 270 8.40 -3.97 15.13
CA PRO A 270 7.66 -4.16 13.90
C PRO A 270 6.50 -3.18 13.75
N ILE A 271 6.22 -2.71 12.52
CA ILE A 271 5.13 -1.73 12.27
C ILE A 271 3.77 -2.24 12.79
N ARG A 272 3.50 -3.54 12.70
CA ARG A 272 2.26 -4.14 13.23
C ARG A 272 2.05 -3.90 14.74
N GLU A 273 3.14 -3.83 15.50
CA GLU A 273 3.11 -3.61 16.95
C GLU A 273 2.85 -2.15 17.30
N SER A 274 3.17 -1.22 16.40
CA SER A 274 2.77 0.18 16.55
C SER A 274 1.26 0.37 16.44
N GLY A 275 0.53 -0.63 15.98
CA GLY A 275 -0.91 -0.65 15.94
C GLY A 275 -1.51 0.37 14.97
N ARG A 276 -2.77 0.70 15.21
CA ARG A 276 -3.57 1.65 14.42
C ARG A 276 -4.10 2.77 15.31
N PHE A 277 -4.59 3.84 14.69
CA PHE A 277 -5.40 4.81 15.41
C PHE A 277 -6.69 4.15 15.90
N ALA A 278 -7.14 4.47 17.10
CA ALA A 278 -8.46 4.04 17.57
C ALA A 278 -9.55 4.54 16.59
N ALA A 279 -10.53 3.68 16.34
CA ALA A 279 -11.75 4.10 15.62
C ALA A 279 -12.45 5.20 16.42
N GLN A 280 -12.94 6.20 15.73
CA GLN A 280 -13.74 7.29 16.30
C GLN A 280 -15.18 7.15 15.85
#